data_4fc477a3a4e33deb368592107d1bade4
#
_entry.id   4fc477a3a4e33deb368592107d1bade4
#
_cell.length_a   1.000
_cell.length_b   1.000
_cell.length_c   1.000
_cell.angle_alpha   90.00
_cell.angle_beta   90.00
_cell.angle_gamma   90.00
#
_symmetry.space_group_name_H-M   'P 1'
#
loop_
_entity.id
_entity.type
_entity.pdbx_description
1 polymer ?
#
loop_
_entity_poly.entity_id
_entity_poly.type
_entity_poly.pdbx_seq_one_letter_code
_entity_poly.pdbx_strand_id
1 'polypeptide(L)'
;QPGVKKRSRLHHIGRGLDSLADLYERSLVSVLRHVWIMIGGAVLLVILGVVAARFTGTGFLPEMDEGAFVLDYFTPGGTALSETYLEVAIAEKILAQTPEISGTSHRTGAELGLFATQQNVGDLVARLVPESKRSRSIFEVMDDVRGKISTAVPRLHIEFVQILSDVINDLAGAARPVEIKLFGDDLNQLETYARSISDPLGKVAGVEDLFNGVSD
;
A
#
# COMPACT_ATOMS: atom_id res chain seq x y z
N GLN A 1 68.79 17.32 -1.67
CA GLN A 1 67.72 16.82 -2.61
C GLN A 1 66.99 15.66 -1.94
N PRO A 2 65.68 15.73 -1.69
CA PRO A 2 64.92 14.59 -1.21
C PRO A 2 64.27 13.87 -2.38
N GLY A 3 64.64 12.61 -2.54
CA GLY A 3 64.19 11.71 -3.59
C GLY A 3 62.71 11.32 -3.49
N VAL A 4 62.05 11.39 -4.63
CA VAL A 4 60.68 11.07 -4.91
C VAL A 4 60.37 9.58 -4.68
N LYS A 5 59.70 9.22 -3.60
CA LYS A 5 59.10 7.88 -3.33
C LYS A 5 57.63 7.79 -3.74
N LYS A 6 57.25 8.22 -4.94
CA LYS A 6 55.86 8.19 -5.38
C LYS A 6 55.56 7.22 -6.54
N ARG A 7 56.51 6.37 -6.94
CA ARG A 7 56.35 5.47 -8.09
C ARG A 7 55.80 4.05 -7.81
N SER A 8 55.73 3.63 -6.54
CA SER A 8 55.35 2.25 -6.22
C SER A 8 53.86 1.93 -6.34
N ARG A 9 52.99 2.85 -6.01
CA ARG A 9 51.52 2.60 -6.04
C ARG A 9 50.93 2.58 -7.47
N LEU A 10 51.46 3.39 -8.37
CA LEU A 10 51.02 3.43 -9.77
C LEU A 10 51.40 2.13 -10.53
N HIS A 11 52.49 1.48 -10.15
CA HIS A 11 52.92 0.24 -10.79
C HIS A 11 52.08 -1.00 -10.39
N HIS A 12 51.44 -0.99 -9.22
CA HIS A 12 50.52 -2.04 -8.82
C HIS A 12 49.12 -1.85 -9.48
N ILE A 13 48.70 -0.62 -9.69
CA ILE A 13 47.45 -0.30 -10.40
C ILE A 13 47.61 -0.66 -11.89
N GLY A 14 48.77 -0.36 -12.50
CA GLY A 14 49.06 -0.75 -13.89
C GLY A 14 48.96 -2.25 -14.12
N ARG A 15 49.63 -3.04 -13.28
CA ARG A 15 49.57 -4.52 -13.39
C ARG A 15 48.16 -5.09 -13.19
N GLY A 16 47.35 -4.48 -12.32
CA GLY A 16 45.92 -4.88 -12.15
C GLY A 16 45.11 -4.59 -13.39
N LEU A 17 45.32 -3.44 -14.02
CA LEU A 17 44.66 -3.08 -15.27
C LEU A 17 45.09 -3.96 -16.44
N ASP A 18 46.37 -4.27 -16.54
CA ASP A 18 46.90 -5.17 -17.58
C ASP A 18 46.31 -6.59 -17.43
N SER A 19 46.21 -7.10 -16.19
CA SER A 19 45.57 -8.40 -15.92
C SER A 19 44.09 -8.43 -16.25
N LEU A 20 43.38 -7.33 -16.02
CA LEU A 20 41.98 -7.18 -16.40
C LEU A 20 41.82 -7.10 -17.93
N ALA A 21 42.70 -6.38 -18.60
CA ALA A 21 42.74 -6.29 -20.05
C ALA A 21 42.98 -7.66 -20.70
N ASP A 22 43.97 -8.43 -20.20
CA ASP A 22 44.23 -9.78 -20.67
C ASP A 22 43.07 -10.74 -20.43
N LEU A 23 42.41 -10.63 -19.27
CA LEU A 23 41.19 -11.42 -18.96
C LEU A 23 40.05 -11.07 -19.91
N TYR A 24 39.84 -9.77 -20.14
CA TYR A 24 38.83 -9.29 -21.09
C TYR A 24 39.09 -9.77 -22.51
N GLU A 25 40.35 -9.67 -23.00
CA GLU A 25 40.72 -10.11 -24.35
C GLU A 25 40.46 -11.62 -24.53
N ARG A 26 40.92 -12.46 -23.57
CA ARG A 26 40.64 -13.91 -23.60
C ARG A 26 39.17 -14.24 -23.58
N SER A 27 38.42 -13.53 -22.74
CA SER A 27 36.94 -13.68 -22.66
C SER A 27 36.29 -13.30 -23.98
N LEU A 28 36.71 -12.18 -24.57
CA LEU A 28 36.18 -11.71 -25.84
C LEU A 28 36.43 -12.68 -27.01
N VAL A 29 37.64 -13.19 -27.11
CA VAL A 29 38.00 -14.22 -28.12
C VAL A 29 37.14 -15.48 -27.93
N SER A 30 36.96 -15.94 -26.69
CA SER A 30 36.13 -17.10 -26.38
C SER A 30 34.66 -16.87 -26.76
N VAL A 31 34.12 -15.70 -26.44
CA VAL A 31 32.74 -15.31 -26.77
C VAL A 31 32.53 -15.28 -28.29
N LEU A 32 33.43 -14.65 -29.02
CA LEU A 32 33.36 -14.55 -30.48
C LEU A 32 33.50 -15.93 -31.16
N ARG A 33 34.24 -16.84 -30.54
CA ARG A 33 34.42 -18.22 -31.05
C ARG A 33 33.16 -19.06 -30.87
N HIS A 34 32.34 -18.76 -29.84
CA HIS A 34 31.18 -19.53 -29.47
C HIS A 34 29.87 -18.68 -29.54
N VAL A 35 29.72 -17.89 -30.60
CA VAL A 35 28.64 -16.93 -30.76
C VAL A 35 27.24 -17.57 -30.59
N TRP A 36 27.06 -18.82 -31.05
CA TRP A 36 25.79 -19.53 -30.90
C TRP A 36 25.45 -19.87 -29.45
N ILE A 37 26.46 -20.16 -28.61
CA ILE A 37 26.27 -20.38 -27.17
C ILE A 37 25.85 -19.07 -26.49
N MET A 38 26.44 -17.96 -26.91
CA MET A 38 26.09 -16.64 -26.38
C MET A 38 24.67 -16.22 -26.78
N ILE A 39 24.31 -16.44 -28.05
CA ILE A 39 22.92 -16.19 -28.51
C ILE A 39 21.94 -17.08 -27.74
N GLY A 40 22.22 -18.37 -27.59
CA GLY A 40 21.41 -19.30 -26.82
C GLY A 40 21.26 -18.87 -25.36
N GLY A 41 22.34 -18.44 -24.72
CA GLY A 41 22.34 -17.90 -23.36
C GLY A 41 21.51 -16.61 -23.23
N ALA A 42 21.65 -15.71 -24.19
CA ALA A 42 20.87 -14.46 -24.22
C ALA A 42 19.37 -14.76 -24.40
N VAL A 43 19.01 -15.65 -25.31
CA VAL A 43 17.61 -16.08 -25.50
C VAL A 43 17.05 -16.74 -24.24
N LEU A 44 17.85 -17.61 -23.59
CA LEU A 44 17.45 -18.24 -22.33
C LEU A 44 17.22 -17.19 -21.23
N LEU A 45 18.08 -16.19 -21.11
CA LEU A 45 17.89 -15.10 -20.12
C LEU A 45 16.62 -14.29 -20.41
N VAL A 46 16.33 -14.01 -21.67
CA VAL A 46 15.07 -13.32 -22.05
C VAL A 46 13.87 -14.16 -21.67
N ILE A 47 13.90 -15.47 -21.97
CA ILE A 47 12.80 -16.38 -21.60
C ILE A 47 12.61 -16.42 -20.09
N LEU A 48 13.70 -16.57 -19.32
CA LEU A 48 13.65 -16.55 -17.86
C LEU A 48 13.13 -15.22 -17.32
N GLY A 49 13.53 -14.09 -17.93
CA GLY A 49 13.02 -12.77 -17.57
C GLY A 49 11.52 -12.62 -17.82
N VAL A 50 11.03 -13.10 -18.97
CA VAL A 50 9.59 -13.09 -19.29
C VAL A 50 8.81 -14.00 -18.34
N VAL A 51 9.34 -15.18 -18.02
CA VAL A 51 8.71 -16.10 -17.06
C VAL A 51 8.69 -15.46 -15.67
N ALA A 52 9.79 -14.89 -15.20
CA ALA A 52 9.84 -14.20 -13.91
C ALA A 52 8.84 -13.03 -13.83
N ALA A 53 8.74 -12.23 -14.91
CA ALA A 53 7.79 -11.13 -14.99
C ALA A 53 6.31 -11.56 -14.86
N ARG A 54 5.99 -12.81 -15.25
CA ARG A 54 4.62 -13.37 -15.09
C ARG A 54 4.28 -13.69 -13.64
N PHE A 55 5.29 -13.92 -12.79
CA PHE A 55 5.12 -14.17 -11.36
C PHE A 55 5.31 -12.93 -10.51
N THR A 56 5.72 -11.82 -11.11
CA THR A 56 5.87 -10.56 -10.40
C THR A 56 4.52 -9.84 -10.40
N GLY A 57 3.98 -9.56 -9.23
CA GLY A 57 2.78 -8.74 -9.08
C GLY A 57 3.01 -7.36 -9.69
N THR A 58 2.01 -6.84 -10.38
CA THR A 58 2.02 -5.48 -10.92
C THR A 58 1.15 -4.59 -10.03
N GLY A 59 1.73 -3.55 -9.46
CA GLY A 59 1.03 -2.55 -8.64
C GLY A 59 1.74 -1.21 -8.76
N PHE A 60 1.01 -0.13 -8.53
CA PHE A 60 1.59 1.21 -8.53
C PHE A 60 2.54 1.41 -7.34
N LEU A 61 2.16 0.84 -6.19
CA LEU A 61 2.97 0.80 -4.98
C LEU A 61 3.03 -0.64 -4.45
N PRO A 62 4.20 -1.11 -4.02
CA PRO A 62 4.27 -2.37 -3.29
C PRO A 62 3.54 -2.22 -1.96
N GLU A 63 2.87 -3.28 -1.52
CA GLU A 63 2.34 -3.35 -0.17
C GLU A 63 3.50 -3.24 0.83
N MET A 64 3.52 -2.15 1.57
CA MET A 64 4.54 -1.87 2.59
C MET A 64 3.89 -1.80 3.95
N ASP A 65 4.58 -2.27 4.97
CA ASP A 65 4.18 -2.08 6.33
C ASP A 65 4.68 -0.71 6.83
N GLU A 66 3.79 0.28 6.85
CA GLU A 66 4.12 1.65 7.23
C GLU A 66 4.20 1.85 8.76
N GLY A 67 3.83 0.83 9.54
CA GLY A 67 3.81 0.91 11.00
C GLY A 67 2.71 1.80 11.57
N ALA A 68 1.80 2.28 10.74
CA ALA A 68 0.61 3.03 11.11
C ALA A 68 -0.43 2.91 10.00
N PHE A 69 -1.71 3.01 10.36
CA PHE A 69 -2.81 3.05 9.41
C PHE A 69 -3.86 4.08 9.83
N VAL A 70 -4.65 4.51 8.89
CA VAL A 70 -5.83 5.34 9.07
C VAL A 70 -7.06 4.44 9.00
N LEU A 71 -7.98 4.64 9.91
CA LEU A 71 -9.31 4.06 9.91
C LEU A 71 -10.29 5.20 9.70
N ASP A 72 -10.74 5.36 8.47
CA ASP A 72 -11.80 6.30 8.15
C ASP A 72 -13.13 5.69 8.57
N TYR A 73 -13.99 6.52 9.11
CA TYR A 73 -15.29 6.07 9.57
C TYR A 73 -16.41 7.07 9.24
N PHE A 74 -17.58 6.52 9.04
CA PHE A 74 -18.80 7.33 8.98
C PHE A 74 -19.98 6.59 9.59
N THR A 75 -20.85 7.36 10.24
CA THR A 75 -22.14 6.90 10.73
C THR A 75 -23.26 7.31 9.75
N PRO A 76 -24.44 6.66 9.79
CA PRO A 76 -25.57 7.03 8.93
C PRO A 76 -25.89 8.53 8.95
N GLY A 77 -26.35 9.06 7.83
CA GLY A 77 -26.70 10.46 7.70
C GLY A 77 -27.68 10.92 8.78
N GLY A 78 -27.46 12.10 9.36
CA GLY A 78 -28.30 12.62 10.45
C GLY A 78 -27.98 12.09 11.85
N THR A 79 -26.98 11.21 12.02
CA THR A 79 -26.50 10.78 13.34
C THR A 79 -25.94 11.98 14.10
N ALA A 80 -26.36 12.16 15.36
CA ALA A 80 -25.86 13.23 16.20
C ALA A 80 -24.38 13.03 16.52
N LEU A 81 -23.62 14.11 16.61
CA LEU A 81 -22.18 14.07 16.96
C LEU A 81 -21.90 13.28 18.25
N SER A 82 -22.77 13.41 19.26
CA SER A 82 -22.65 12.68 20.52
C SER A 82 -22.79 11.16 20.35
N GLU A 83 -23.64 10.72 19.43
CA GLU A 83 -23.82 9.30 19.13
C GLU A 83 -22.66 8.76 18.33
N THR A 84 -22.21 9.49 17.30
CA THR A 84 -20.98 9.17 16.55
C THR A 84 -19.79 9.02 17.51
N TYR A 85 -19.65 9.94 18.46
CA TYR A 85 -18.57 9.87 19.45
C TYR A 85 -18.63 8.60 20.32
N LEU A 86 -19.82 8.15 20.72
CA LEU A 86 -19.98 6.91 21.51
C LEU A 86 -19.58 5.67 20.68
N GLU A 87 -19.97 5.62 19.41
CA GLU A 87 -19.60 4.52 18.51
C GLU A 87 -18.09 4.48 18.26
N VAL A 88 -17.48 5.63 17.99
CA VAL A 88 -16.02 5.78 17.80
C VAL A 88 -15.25 5.41 19.07
N ALA A 89 -15.76 5.76 20.26
CA ALA A 89 -15.12 5.39 21.52
C ALA A 89 -15.05 3.87 21.73
N ILE A 90 -16.02 3.11 21.19
CA ILE A 90 -15.95 1.64 21.22
C ILE A 90 -14.84 1.15 20.27
N ALA A 91 -14.74 1.70 19.06
CA ALA A 91 -13.68 1.38 18.11
C ALA A 91 -12.29 1.71 18.70
N GLU A 92 -12.15 2.88 19.31
CA GLU A 92 -10.90 3.32 19.96
C GLU A 92 -10.51 2.36 21.12
N LYS A 93 -11.47 1.89 21.89
CA LYS A 93 -11.24 0.91 22.94
C LYS A 93 -10.74 -0.43 22.39
N ILE A 94 -11.28 -0.89 21.26
CA ILE A 94 -10.83 -2.10 20.58
C ILE A 94 -9.39 -1.95 20.13
N LEU A 95 -9.05 -0.81 19.52
CA LEU A 95 -7.68 -0.48 19.12
C LEU A 95 -6.73 -0.45 20.32
N ALA A 96 -7.12 0.21 21.42
CA ALA A 96 -6.31 0.31 22.63
C ALA A 96 -6.08 -1.07 23.31
N GLN A 97 -6.96 -2.05 23.08
CA GLN A 97 -6.82 -3.41 23.58
C GLN A 97 -6.00 -4.32 22.65
N THR A 98 -5.61 -3.84 21.48
CA THR A 98 -4.81 -4.59 20.51
C THR A 98 -3.33 -4.42 20.83
N PRO A 99 -2.60 -5.50 21.18
CA PRO A 99 -1.23 -5.39 21.72
C PRO A 99 -0.22 -4.73 20.78
N GLU A 100 -0.45 -4.83 19.47
CA GLU A 100 0.43 -4.25 18.44
C GLU A 100 0.22 -2.74 18.25
N ILE A 101 -0.83 -2.16 18.84
CA ILE A 101 -1.13 -0.74 18.73
C ILE A 101 -0.48 0.00 19.90
N SER A 102 0.39 0.94 19.58
CA SER A 102 1.13 1.74 20.57
C SER A 102 0.46 3.06 20.93
N GLY A 103 -0.48 3.52 20.13
CA GLY A 103 -1.23 4.76 20.35
C GLY A 103 -2.22 5.03 19.25
N THR A 104 -3.28 5.76 19.60
CA THR A 104 -4.35 6.17 18.69
C THR A 104 -4.59 7.66 18.81
N SER A 105 -5.11 8.26 17.74
CA SER A 105 -5.60 9.64 17.72
C SER A 105 -6.81 9.67 16.80
N HIS A 106 -7.91 10.30 17.21
CA HIS A 106 -9.09 10.42 16.36
C HIS A 106 -9.50 11.88 16.13
N ARG A 107 -10.18 12.11 15.03
CA ARG A 107 -10.84 13.36 14.68
C ARG A 107 -12.26 13.06 14.23
N THR A 108 -13.22 13.88 14.61
CA THR A 108 -14.60 13.77 14.17
C THR A 108 -15.02 15.10 13.53
N GLY A 109 -15.66 15.07 12.40
CA GLY A 109 -15.98 16.25 11.58
C GLY A 109 -14.77 16.78 10.78
N ALA A 110 -13.69 16.03 10.74
CA ALA A 110 -12.50 16.28 9.92
C ALA A 110 -11.79 14.95 9.63
N GLU A 111 -11.14 14.86 8.49
CA GLU A 111 -10.31 13.72 8.07
C GLU A 111 -8.85 14.17 7.84
N LEU A 112 -7.96 13.20 7.64
CA LEU A 112 -6.59 13.46 7.23
C LEU A 112 -6.58 13.94 5.78
N GLY A 113 -6.87 15.21 5.57
CA GLY A 113 -6.99 15.82 4.26
C GLY A 113 -7.12 17.34 4.37
N LEU A 114 -7.35 17.99 3.22
CA LEU A 114 -7.45 19.44 3.10
C LEU A 114 -8.88 19.98 3.28
N PHE A 115 -9.86 19.11 3.43
CA PHE A 115 -11.28 19.48 3.43
C PHE A 115 -11.94 19.18 4.77
N ALA A 116 -12.89 20.04 5.15
CA ALA A 116 -13.78 19.78 6.27
C ALA A 116 -14.85 18.78 5.83
N THR A 117 -15.16 17.80 6.68
CA THR A 117 -16.16 16.77 6.45
C THR A 117 -17.43 17.00 7.27
N GLN A 118 -18.41 16.12 7.09
CA GLN A 118 -19.66 16.17 7.87
C GLN A 118 -19.41 15.73 9.32
N GLN A 119 -20.32 16.08 10.24
CA GLN A 119 -20.18 15.77 11.67
C GLN A 119 -20.22 14.27 12.01
N ASN A 120 -20.74 13.47 11.10
CA ASN A 120 -20.85 12.02 11.23
C ASN A 120 -19.70 11.25 10.55
N VAL A 121 -18.67 11.97 10.11
CA VAL A 121 -17.49 11.44 9.40
C VAL A 121 -16.22 11.84 10.15
N GLY A 122 -15.22 11.00 10.12
CA GLY A 122 -13.94 11.28 10.73
C GLY A 122 -12.93 10.18 10.50
N ASP A 123 -11.76 10.35 11.05
CA ASP A 123 -10.67 9.38 10.99
C ASP A 123 -10.10 9.03 12.37
N LEU A 124 -9.50 7.86 12.43
CA LEU A 124 -8.79 7.35 13.58
C LEU A 124 -7.44 6.82 13.11
N VAL A 125 -6.37 7.49 13.49
CA VAL A 125 -5.00 7.07 13.16
C VAL A 125 -4.51 6.13 14.25
N ALA A 126 -4.10 4.92 13.87
CA ALA A 126 -3.51 3.94 14.77
C ALA A 126 -2.03 3.73 14.42
N ARG A 127 -1.17 3.90 15.41
CA ARG A 127 0.26 3.65 15.30
C ARG A 127 0.60 2.30 15.92
N LEU A 128 1.31 1.46 15.17
CA LEU A 128 1.77 0.16 15.63
C LEU A 128 3.12 0.27 16.37
N VAL A 129 3.41 -0.75 17.16
CA VAL A 129 4.77 -0.99 17.64
C VAL A 129 5.67 -1.36 16.45
N PRO A 130 7.00 -1.10 16.53
CA PRO A 130 7.92 -1.43 15.46
C PRO A 130 7.79 -2.90 15.01
N GLU A 131 7.92 -3.17 13.71
CA GLU A 131 7.81 -4.50 13.12
C GLU A 131 8.67 -5.55 13.84
N SER A 132 9.88 -5.15 14.26
CA SER A 132 10.78 -6.02 15.03
C SER A 132 10.26 -6.47 16.41
N LYS A 133 9.17 -5.86 16.91
CA LYS A 133 8.55 -6.14 18.22
C LYS A 133 7.17 -6.76 18.11
N ARG A 134 6.67 -7.06 16.92
CA ARG A 134 5.38 -7.70 16.68
C ARG A 134 5.53 -8.93 15.79
N SER A 135 4.63 -9.87 15.95
CA SER A 135 4.60 -11.12 15.17
C SER A 135 3.64 -11.04 13.98
N ARG A 136 2.65 -10.13 14.04
CA ARG A 136 1.64 -9.94 13.01
C ARG A 136 2.01 -8.75 12.11
N SER A 137 1.74 -8.90 10.81
CA SER A 137 1.84 -7.80 9.84
C SER A 137 0.78 -6.73 10.11
N ILE A 138 0.95 -5.54 9.53
CA ILE A 138 -0.07 -4.47 9.61
C ILE A 138 -1.41 -4.95 9.04
N PHE A 139 -1.39 -5.74 7.97
CA PHE A 139 -2.59 -6.27 7.32
C PHE A 139 -3.36 -7.21 8.23
N GLU A 140 -2.67 -8.15 8.89
CA GLU A 140 -3.30 -9.06 9.85
C GLU A 140 -3.90 -8.33 11.05
N VAL A 141 -3.26 -7.26 11.51
CA VAL A 141 -3.79 -6.41 12.59
C VAL A 141 -5.02 -5.64 12.11
N MET A 142 -4.99 -5.07 10.91
CA MET A 142 -6.14 -4.36 10.32
C MET A 142 -7.35 -5.29 10.17
N ASP A 143 -7.16 -6.53 9.68
CA ASP A 143 -8.24 -7.51 9.51
C ASP A 143 -8.85 -7.95 10.83
N ASP A 144 -8.04 -8.21 11.84
CA ASP A 144 -8.49 -8.55 13.19
C ASP A 144 -9.32 -7.41 13.81
N VAL A 145 -8.83 -6.18 13.69
CA VAL A 145 -9.51 -4.99 14.21
C VAL A 145 -10.82 -4.73 13.44
N ARG A 146 -10.80 -4.86 12.11
CA ARG A 146 -12.00 -4.75 11.26
C ARG A 146 -13.10 -5.70 11.73
N GLY A 147 -12.78 -6.96 11.89
CA GLY A 147 -13.74 -7.98 12.37
C GLY A 147 -14.33 -7.65 13.74
N LYS A 148 -13.50 -7.16 14.66
CA LYS A 148 -13.95 -6.77 16.01
C LYS A 148 -14.85 -5.54 16.01
N ILE A 149 -14.48 -4.50 15.26
CA ILE A 149 -15.27 -3.24 15.18
C ILE A 149 -16.59 -3.50 14.48
N SER A 150 -16.60 -4.18 13.33
CA SER A 150 -17.84 -4.50 12.60
C SER A 150 -18.81 -5.36 13.43
N THR A 151 -18.29 -6.19 14.32
CA THR A 151 -19.12 -6.98 15.25
C THR A 151 -19.66 -6.12 16.40
N ALA A 152 -18.83 -5.23 16.96
CA ALA A 152 -19.19 -4.44 18.13
C ALA A 152 -20.08 -3.24 17.78
N VAL A 153 -19.86 -2.62 16.60
CA VAL A 153 -20.58 -1.44 16.15
C VAL A 153 -20.98 -1.60 14.66
N PRO A 154 -22.03 -2.40 14.37
CA PRO A 154 -22.41 -2.71 12.98
C PRO A 154 -22.88 -1.51 12.14
N ARG A 155 -23.26 -0.40 12.79
CA ARG A 155 -23.70 0.83 12.12
C ARG A 155 -22.55 1.74 11.73
N LEU A 156 -21.38 1.56 12.31
CA LEU A 156 -20.18 2.31 11.99
C LEU A 156 -19.56 1.70 10.72
N HIS A 157 -19.64 2.43 9.64
CA HIS A 157 -18.92 2.08 8.44
C HIS A 157 -17.45 2.46 8.61
N ILE A 158 -16.57 1.53 8.34
CA ILE A 158 -15.13 1.70 8.51
C ILE A 158 -14.40 1.35 7.22
N GLU A 159 -13.35 2.11 6.91
CA GLU A 159 -12.44 1.88 5.80
C GLU A 159 -11.01 1.98 6.33
N PHE A 160 -10.16 1.01 5.98
CA PHE A 160 -8.77 0.99 6.41
C PHE A 160 -7.87 1.42 5.25
N VAL A 161 -7.07 2.44 5.48
CA VAL A 161 -6.13 2.97 4.49
C VAL A 161 -4.74 3.11 5.12
N GLN A 162 -3.70 2.81 4.37
CA GLN A 162 -2.35 3.16 4.78
C GLN A 162 -2.07 4.63 4.49
N ILE A 163 -1.27 5.29 5.32
CA ILE A 163 -1.04 6.74 5.28
C ILE A 163 -0.52 7.21 3.92
N LEU A 164 0.44 6.49 3.35
CA LEU A 164 1.00 6.84 2.04
C LEU A 164 -0.03 6.67 0.91
N SER A 165 -0.81 5.59 0.96
CA SER A 165 -1.88 5.34 -0.01
C SER A 165 -2.96 6.41 0.08
N ASP A 166 -3.32 6.83 1.28
CA ASP A 166 -4.28 7.90 1.55
C ASP A 166 -3.81 9.23 0.95
N VAL A 167 -2.60 9.64 1.26
CA VAL A 167 -2.00 10.88 0.70
C VAL A 167 -1.92 10.83 -0.82
N ILE A 168 -1.61 9.68 -1.42
CA ILE A 168 -1.51 9.55 -2.88
C ILE A 168 -2.90 9.61 -3.52
N ASN A 169 -3.90 8.97 -2.92
CA ASN A 169 -5.28 9.02 -3.39
C ASN A 169 -5.82 10.46 -3.36
N ASP A 170 -5.56 11.19 -2.28
CA ASP A 170 -5.91 12.60 -2.15
C ASP A 170 -5.26 13.46 -3.26
N LEU A 171 -3.97 13.26 -3.50
CA LEU A 171 -3.23 13.98 -4.56
C LEU A 171 -3.70 13.60 -5.97
N ALA A 172 -4.11 12.36 -6.18
CA ALA A 172 -4.65 11.89 -7.45
C ALA A 172 -6.09 12.32 -7.70
N GLY A 173 -6.77 12.87 -6.67
CA GLY A 173 -8.17 13.27 -6.75
C GLY A 173 -9.14 12.08 -6.82
N ALA A 174 -8.70 10.90 -6.40
CA ALA A 174 -9.50 9.69 -6.29
C ALA A 174 -9.53 9.27 -4.82
N ALA A 175 -10.67 9.43 -4.17
CA ALA A 175 -10.82 9.08 -2.75
C ALA A 175 -10.63 7.58 -2.47
N ARG A 176 -10.73 6.74 -3.50
CA ARG A 176 -10.63 5.28 -3.39
C ARG A 176 -9.87 4.66 -4.55
N PRO A 177 -9.21 3.50 -4.36
CA PRO A 177 -8.47 2.80 -5.41
C PRO A 177 -9.33 2.41 -6.61
N VAL A 178 -10.60 2.10 -6.37
CA VAL A 178 -11.59 1.76 -7.41
C VAL A 178 -12.85 2.57 -7.18
N GLU A 179 -13.25 3.35 -8.16
CA GLU A 179 -14.44 4.19 -8.10
C GLU A 179 -15.30 3.95 -9.34
N ILE A 180 -16.59 3.61 -9.12
CA ILE A 180 -17.58 3.46 -10.18
C ILE A 180 -18.56 4.63 -10.11
N LYS A 181 -18.48 5.54 -11.06
CA LYS A 181 -19.33 6.73 -11.11
C LYS A 181 -20.58 6.46 -11.92
N LEU A 182 -21.74 6.64 -11.29
CA LEU A 182 -23.04 6.56 -11.94
C LEU A 182 -23.57 7.99 -12.18
N PHE A 183 -24.06 8.25 -13.38
CA PHE A 183 -24.61 9.53 -13.77
C PHE A 183 -26.05 9.37 -14.24
N GLY A 184 -26.95 10.25 -13.81
CA GLY A 184 -28.35 10.26 -14.21
C GLY A 184 -29.12 11.39 -13.53
N ASP A 185 -30.30 11.69 -14.03
CA ASP A 185 -31.18 12.78 -13.52
C ASP A 185 -32.11 12.31 -12.40
N ASP A 186 -32.34 11.00 -12.26
CA ASP A 186 -33.25 10.41 -11.28
C ASP A 186 -32.47 9.70 -10.17
N LEU A 187 -32.51 10.27 -8.97
CA LEU A 187 -31.83 9.75 -7.79
C LEU A 187 -32.31 8.35 -7.38
N ASN A 188 -33.60 8.04 -7.50
CA ASN A 188 -34.16 6.74 -7.14
C ASN A 188 -33.62 5.63 -8.09
N GLN A 189 -33.47 5.97 -9.37
CA GLN A 189 -32.88 5.04 -10.33
C GLN A 189 -31.39 4.87 -10.06
N LEU A 190 -30.66 5.94 -9.76
CA LEU A 190 -29.25 5.88 -9.39
C LEU A 190 -29.01 5.01 -8.16
N GLU A 191 -29.83 5.17 -7.12
CA GLU A 191 -29.80 4.33 -5.93
C GLU A 191 -30.03 2.85 -6.25
N THR A 192 -31.06 2.56 -7.07
CA THR A 192 -31.36 1.20 -7.50
C THR A 192 -30.19 0.58 -8.25
N TYR A 193 -29.56 1.32 -9.15
CA TYR A 193 -28.36 0.86 -9.87
C TYR A 193 -27.17 0.70 -8.95
N ALA A 194 -26.92 1.62 -8.03
CA ALA A 194 -25.85 1.53 -7.06
C ALA A 194 -25.96 0.24 -6.22
N ARG A 195 -27.14 -0.05 -5.68
CA ARG A 195 -27.42 -1.29 -4.94
C ARG A 195 -27.23 -2.54 -5.83
N SER A 196 -27.72 -2.52 -7.07
CA SER A 196 -27.59 -3.65 -7.99
C SER A 196 -26.17 -3.96 -8.42
N ILE A 197 -25.30 -2.96 -8.41
CA ILE A 197 -23.87 -3.11 -8.73
C ILE A 197 -23.10 -3.52 -7.49
N SER A 198 -23.41 -2.97 -6.32
CA SER A 198 -22.70 -3.29 -5.07
C SER A 198 -22.90 -4.74 -4.63
N ASP A 199 -24.08 -5.31 -4.81
CA ASP A 199 -24.38 -6.68 -4.40
C ASP A 199 -23.48 -7.75 -5.04
N PRO A 200 -23.24 -7.74 -6.36
CA PRO A 200 -22.28 -8.66 -6.96
C PRO A 200 -20.81 -8.32 -6.65
N LEU A 201 -20.46 -7.03 -6.50
CA LEU A 201 -19.10 -6.59 -6.18
C LEU A 201 -18.67 -7.08 -4.79
N GLY A 202 -19.54 -7.04 -3.79
CA GLY A 202 -19.24 -7.55 -2.46
C GLY A 202 -18.96 -9.05 -2.39
N LYS A 203 -19.20 -9.80 -3.49
CA LYS A 203 -18.87 -11.24 -3.61
C LYS A 203 -17.56 -11.51 -4.33
N VAL A 204 -16.92 -10.47 -4.84
CA VAL A 204 -15.64 -10.58 -5.55
C VAL A 204 -14.50 -10.68 -4.53
N ALA A 205 -13.70 -11.74 -4.61
CA ALA A 205 -12.57 -11.91 -3.70
C ALA A 205 -11.57 -10.75 -3.85
N GLY A 206 -11.18 -10.15 -2.73
CA GLY A 206 -10.27 -9.00 -2.68
C GLY A 206 -10.97 -7.64 -2.73
N VAL A 207 -12.30 -7.59 -2.79
CA VAL A 207 -13.08 -6.38 -2.57
C VAL A 207 -13.44 -6.29 -1.10
N GLU A 208 -12.98 -5.25 -0.44
CA GLU A 208 -13.26 -4.93 0.96
C GLU A 208 -13.76 -3.48 1.09
N ASP A 209 -14.40 -3.17 2.20
CA ASP A 209 -14.87 -1.83 2.56
C ASP A 209 -15.73 -1.18 1.44
N LEU A 210 -16.60 -1.99 0.79
CA LEU A 210 -17.45 -1.54 -0.30
C LEU A 210 -18.52 -0.53 0.19
N PHE A 211 -18.46 0.68 -0.35
CA PHE A 211 -19.47 1.70 -0.14
C PHE A 211 -20.26 1.98 -1.42
N ASN A 212 -21.58 1.85 -1.37
CA ASN A 212 -22.47 2.02 -2.54
C ASN A 212 -22.88 3.47 -2.82
N GLY A 213 -22.41 4.44 -2.03
CA GLY A 213 -22.75 5.86 -2.19
C GLY A 213 -24.16 6.24 -1.76
N VAL A 214 -24.95 5.31 -1.23
CA VAL A 214 -26.30 5.55 -0.75
C VAL A 214 -26.27 5.76 0.75
N SER A 215 -26.68 6.94 1.22
CA SER A 215 -26.92 7.25 2.63
C SER A 215 -28.42 7.14 2.90
N ASP A 216 -28.83 6.17 3.69
CA ASP A 216 -30.21 5.99 4.15
C ASP A 216 -30.60 7.11 5.14
#